data_3fdbfe9b39e59872d6bf8622c770f01b
#
_entry.id   3fdbfe9b39e59872d6bf8622c770f01b
#
_cell.length_a   1.000
_cell.length_b   1.000
_cell.length_c   1.000
_cell.angle_alpha   90.00
_cell.angle_beta   90.00
_cell.angle_gamma   90.00
#
_symmetry.space_group_name_H-M   'P 1'
#
loop_
_entity.id
_entity.type
_entity.pdbx_description
1 polymer ?
#
loop_
_entity_poly.entity_id
_entity_poly.type
_entity_poly.pdbx_seq_one_letter_code
_entity_poly.pdbx_strand_id
1 'polypeptide(L)'
;MSNAYLSLTEYNAIQTKALKIPASISEEKYQNVIVTSQTTVEIIKDFKIETCFCVGEKTALKLKSLGFKVEVIAESGIELGKKIIQDYSELSFTFFGSKKRRPELSSALKKANVSLAEVFVYDTIKIPKTFQRDFDAVLCFSPSGVDSFFEGNRDTRAKIICIGSTTAQQAKLYSESVFVSTKTSVESVIVKTVKLLK
;
A
#
# COMPACT_ATOMS: atom_id res chain seq x y z
N MET A 1 -20.71 -3.33 34.60
CA MET A 1 -19.99 -3.05 33.37
C MET A 1 -20.39 -4.12 32.38
N SER A 2 -21.18 -3.79 31.35
CA SER A 2 -21.58 -4.77 30.35
C SER A 2 -20.38 -5.09 29.45
N ASN A 3 -19.94 -6.34 29.43
CA ASN A 3 -19.01 -6.82 28.42
C ASN A 3 -19.72 -6.74 27.07
N ALA A 4 -19.36 -5.74 26.27
CA ALA A 4 -19.80 -5.67 24.89
C ALA A 4 -19.08 -6.77 24.10
N TYR A 5 -19.78 -7.84 23.78
CA TYR A 5 -19.29 -8.87 22.87
C TYR A 5 -19.27 -8.29 21.45
N LEU A 6 -18.09 -8.17 20.86
CA LEU A 6 -17.93 -7.79 19.46
C LEU A 6 -17.88 -9.06 18.61
N SER A 7 -18.75 -9.15 17.62
CA SER A 7 -18.65 -10.17 16.56
C SER A 7 -17.82 -9.63 15.41
N LEU A 8 -16.79 -10.35 15.00
CA LEU A 8 -15.90 -9.98 13.91
C LEU A 8 -16.12 -10.90 12.70
N THR A 9 -16.20 -10.31 11.52
CA THR A 9 -16.11 -11.01 10.24
C THR A 9 -14.95 -10.48 9.45
N GLU A 10 -14.04 -11.34 9.08
CA GLU A 10 -12.91 -11.01 8.21
C GLU A 10 -13.13 -11.56 6.81
N TYR A 11 -12.70 -10.81 5.80
CA TYR A 11 -12.55 -11.32 4.45
C TYR A 11 -11.47 -10.55 3.69
N ASN A 12 -10.85 -11.20 2.73
CA ASN A 12 -9.86 -10.59 1.87
C ASN A 12 -10.57 -9.81 0.75
N ALA A 13 -10.79 -8.51 0.98
CA ALA A 13 -11.43 -7.61 0.01
C ALA A 13 -10.61 -7.41 -1.27
N ILE A 14 -9.31 -7.68 -1.21
CA ILE A 14 -8.37 -7.54 -2.33
C ILE A 14 -7.43 -8.74 -2.37
N GLN A 15 -6.94 -9.05 -3.57
CA GLN A 15 -5.91 -10.06 -3.79
C GLN A 15 -4.78 -9.45 -4.62
N THR A 16 -3.55 -9.70 -4.20
CA THR A 16 -2.37 -9.39 -5.00
C THR A 16 -2.13 -10.50 -6.01
N LYS A 17 -2.02 -10.14 -7.28
CA LYS A 17 -1.68 -11.07 -8.36
C LYS A 17 -0.34 -10.66 -8.97
N ALA A 18 0.66 -11.54 -8.87
CA ALA A 18 1.92 -11.36 -9.57
C ALA A 18 1.67 -11.33 -11.09
N LEU A 19 2.35 -10.42 -11.78
CA LEU A 19 2.33 -10.35 -13.23
C LEU A 19 3.41 -11.28 -13.79
N LYS A 20 3.21 -11.74 -15.03
CA LYS A 20 4.25 -12.49 -15.74
C LYS A 20 5.39 -11.54 -16.09
N ILE A 21 6.56 -11.79 -15.56
CA ILE A 21 7.76 -11.01 -15.80
C ILE A 21 8.57 -11.70 -16.89
N PRO A 22 8.89 -11.03 -18.02
CA PRO A 22 9.76 -11.59 -19.04
C PRO A 22 11.17 -11.90 -18.49
N ALA A 23 11.83 -12.93 -19.01
CA ALA A 23 13.19 -13.30 -18.62
C ALA A 23 14.19 -12.15 -18.83
N SER A 24 14.02 -11.37 -19.89
CA SER A 24 14.83 -10.16 -20.14
C SER A 24 14.82 -9.15 -18.99
N ILE A 25 13.75 -9.12 -18.19
CA ILE A 25 13.65 -8.25 -17.01
C ILE A 25 14.18 -8.96 -15.76
N SER A 26 13.84 -10.24 -15.54
CA SER A 26 14.26 -10.94 -14.32
C SER A 26 15.75 -11.29 -14.28
N GLU A 27 16.40 -11.39 -15.42
CA GLU A 27 17.81 -11.72 -15.55
C GLU A 27 18.71 -10.49 -15.67
N GLU A 28 18.13 -9.33 -15.91
CA GLU A 28 18.85 -8.05 -16.01
C GLU A 28 19.47 -7.66 -14.67
N LYS A 29 20.59 -6.91 -14.73
CA LYS A 29 21.26 -6.35 -13.56
C LYS A 29 20.81 -4.90 -13.36
N TYR A 30 20.26 -4.61 -12.19
CA TYR A 30 19.77 -3.29 -11.81
C TYR A 30 20.70 -2.60 -10.82
N GLN A 31 21.12 -1.38 -11.13
CA GLN A 31 21.99 -0.60 -10.24
C GLN A 31 21.21 0.03 -9.10
N ASN A 32 20.18 0.84 -9.39
CA ASN A 32 19.42 1.56 -8.39
C ASN A 32 17.94 1.23 -8.55
N VAL A 33 17.37 0.59 -7.54
CA VAL A 33 15.99 0.11 -7.55
C VAL A 33 15.16 0.83 -6.50
N ILE A 34 13.99 1.30 -6.90
CA ILE A 34 13.00 1.87 -5.99
C ILE A 34 11.96 0.81 -5.65
N VAL A 35 11.73 0.60 -4.34
CA VAL A 35 10.75 -0.37 -3.80
C VAL A 35 9.91 0.28 -2.71
N THR A 36 8.58 0.22 -2.85
CA THR A 36 7.65 0.86 -1.90
C THR A 36 6.72 -0.14 -1.17
N SER A 37 6.91 -1.44 -1.37
CA SER A 37 6.09 -2.45 -0.71
C SER A 37 6.83 -3.77 -0.47
N GLN A 38 6.48 -4.47 0.62
CA GLN A 38 7.00 -5.81 0.90
C GLN A 38 6.58 -6.84 -0.14
N THR A 39 5.41 -6.66 -0.79
CA THR A 39 4.96 -7.51 -1.89
C THR A 39 5.92 -7.44 -3.08
N THR A 40 6.40 -6.23 -3.41
CA THR A 40 7.42 -6.06 -4.45
C THR A 40 8.68 -6.83 -4.09
N VAL A 41 9.15 -6.71 -2.84
CA VAL A 41 10.38 -7.40 -2.36
C VAL A 41 10.30 -8.92 -2.58
N GLU A 42 9.15 -9.53 -2.25
CA GLU A 42 8.96 -10.98 -2.45
C GLU A 42 9.06 -11.39 -3.93
N ILE A 43 8.56 -10.55 -4.83
CA ILE A 43 8.54 -10.88 -6.26
C ILE A 43 9.93 -10.72 -6.89
N ILE A 44 10.70 -9.72 -6.44
CA ILE A 44 12.02 -9.40 -7.01
C ILE A 44 13.19 -10.01 -6.20
N LYS A 45 12.93 -10.88 -5.23
CA LYS A 45 13.94 -11.41 -4.30
C LYS A 45 15.11 -12.11 -4.99
N ASP A 46 14.88 -12.68 -6.16
CA ASP A 46 15.89 -13.39 -6.94
C ASP A 46 16.51 -12.53 -8.07
N PHE A 47 16.17 -11.22 -8.12
CA PHE A 47 16.72 -10.30 -9.11
C PHE A 47 18.12 -9.83 -8.72
N LYS A 48 18.94 -9.52 -9.72
CA LYS A 48 20.29 -8.99 -9.54
C LYS A 48 20.24 -7.48 -9.31
N ILE A 49 20.16 -7.06 -8.06
CA ILE A 49 20.02 -5.65 -7.66
C ILE A 49 21.22 -5.25 -6.82
N GLU A 50 21.85 -4.11 -7.17
CA GLU A 50 23.00 -3.57 -6.44
C GLU A 50 22.54 -2.73 -5.23
N THR A 51 21.61 -1.79 -5.46
CA THR A 51 21.23 -0.81 -4.43
C THR A 51 19.72 -0.56 -4.45
N CYS A 52 19.11 -0.55 -3.28
CA CYS A 52 17.69 -0.30 -3.09
C CYS A 52 17.43 1.04 -2.39
N PHE A 53 16.43 1.75 -2.86
CA PHE A 53 15.83 2.94 -2.28
C PHE A 53 14.39 2.60 -1.91
N CYS A 54 14.01 2.70 -0.65
CA CYS A 54 12.72 2.13 -0.27
C CYS A 54 11.87 3.03 0.65
N VAL A 55 10.58 2.72 0.68
CA VAL A 55 9.60 3.34 1.57
C VAL A 55 9.23 2.37 2.68
N GLY A 56 9.38 2.84 3.92
CA GLY A 56 8.97 2.15 5.13
C GLY A 56 10.00 1.17 5.68
N GLU A 57 10.19 1.24 7.00
CA GLU A 57 11.16 0.43 7.74
C GLU A 57 10.95 -1.09 7.54
N LYS A 58 9.70 -1.56 7.51
CA LYS A 58 9.39 -2.98 7.27
C LYS A 58 9.86 -3.46 5.90
N THR A 59 9.77 -2.60 4.87
CA THR A 59 10.28 -2.90 3.52
C THR A 59 11.80 -2.95 3.53
N ALA A 60 12.45 -2.00 4.22
CA ALA A 60 13.90 -1.96 4.37
C ALA A 60 14.44 -3.20 5.08
N LEU A 61 13.84 -3.59 6.21
CA LEU A 61 14.22 -4.79 6.96
C LEU A 61 14.11 -6.05 6.10
N LYS A 62 13.03 -6.17 5.32
CA LYS A 62 12.84 -7.30 4.42
C LYS A 62 13.87 -7.33 3.29
N LEU A 63 14.20 -6.20 2.68
CA LEU A 63 15.27 -6.09 1.68
C LEU A 63 16.61 -6.54 2.27
N LYS A 64 16.98 -6.01 3.45
CA LYS A 64 18.21 -6.35 4.15
C LYS A 64 18.28 -7.83 4.51
N SER A 65 17.18 -8.45 4.97
CA SER A 65 17.14 -9.90 5.29
C SER A 65 17.36 -10.80 4.08
N LEU A 66 17.13 -10.31 2.87
CA LEU A 66 17.41 -11.00 1.61
C LEU A 66 18.79 -10.65 1.02
N GLY A 67 19.62 -9.87 1.75
CA GLY A 67 20.98 -9.51 1.34
C GLY A 67 21.07 -8.28 0.44
N PHE A 68 19.99 -7.56 0.18
CA PHE A 68 20.04 -6.34 -0.63
C PHE A 68 20.64 -5.16 0.15
N LYS A 69 21.50 -4.38 -0.53
CA LYS A 69 21.99 -3.10 -0.01
C LYS A 69 20.85 -2.07 -0.05
N VAL A 70 20.52 -1.48 1.10
CA VAL A 70 19.52 -0.41 1.21
C VAL A 70 20.24 0.91 1.47
N GLU A 71 20.18 1.82 0.52
CA GLU A 71 20.85 3.12 0.57
C GLU A 71 19.99 4.17 1.26
N VAL A 72 18.70 4.25 0.88
CA VAL A 72 17.77 5.24 1.41
C VAL A 72 16.50 4.58 1.91
N ILE A 73 16.09 4.97 3.12
CA ILE A 73 14.79 4.64 3.70
C ILE A 73 14.03 5.95 3.91
N ALA A 74 12.78 6.02 3.44
CA ALA A 74 11.89 7.14 3.64
C ALA A 74 10.54 6.68 4.23
N GLU A 75 9.84 7.56 4.91
CA GLU A 75 8.53 7.24 5.49
C GLU A 75 7.40 7.26 4.45
N SER A 76 7.61 7.96 3.33
CA SER A 76 6.63 8.08 2.25
C SER A 76 7.28 8.18 0.87
N GLY A 77 6.49 7.92 -0.20
CA GLY A 77 6.95 8.13 -1.57
C GLY A 77 7.33 9.58 -1.87
N ILE A 78 6.63 10.55 -1.26
CA ILE A 78 6.94 11.97 -1.41
C ILE A 78 8.31 12.30 -0.82
N GLU A 79 8.59 11.80 0.38
CA GLU A 79 9.89 11.99 1.04
C GLU A 79 11.02 11.30 0.27
N LEU A 80 10.80 10.06 -0.19
CA LEU A 80 11.76 9.36 -1.01
C LEU A 80 12.09 10.14 -2.29
N GLY A 81 11.06 10.66 -2.96
CA GLY A 81 11.23 11.49 -4.14
C GLY A 81 12.08 12.74 -3.88
N LYS A 82 11.85 13.44 -2.76
CA LYS A 82 12.65 14.60 -2.35
C LYS A 82 14.11 14.24 -2.14
N LYS A 83 14.39 13.16 -1.39
CA LYS A 83 15.77 12.68 -1.14
C LYS A 83 16.48 12.31 -2.44
N ILE A 84 15.81 11.59 -3.35
CA ILE A 84 16.39 11.23 -4.64
C ILE A 84 16.69 12.48 -5.48
N ILE A 85 15.79 13.44 -5.56
CA ILE A 85 15.98 14.68 -6.32
C ILE A 85 17.14 15.51 -5.76
N GLN A 86 17.27 15.55 -4.43
CA GLN A 86 18.30 16.35 -3.76
C GLN A 86 19.68 15.73 -3.88
N ASP A 87 19.82 14.42 -3.64
CA ASP A 87 21.12 13.80 -3.38
C ASP A 87 21.54 12.76 -4.45
N TYR A 88 20.61 12.37 -5.35
CA TYR A 88 20.83 11.26 -6.31
C TYR A 88 20.25 11.55 -7.71
N SER A 89 20.02 12.81 -8.06
CA SER A 89 19.37 13.21 -9.33
C SER A 89 20.07 12.71 -10.59
N GLU A 90 21.38 12.53 -10.52
CA GLU A 90 22.23 12.07 -11.65
C GLU A 90 22.16 10.56 -11.89
N LEU A 91 21.54 9.81 -10.97
CA LEU A 91 21.41 8.36 -11.10
C LEU A 91 20.19 7.99 -11.94
N SER A 92 20.28 6.81 -12.59
CA SER A 92 19.16 6.17 -13.26
C SER A 92 18.52 5.16 -12.34
N PHE A 93 17.19 5.15 -12.28
CA PHE A 93 16.41 4.28 -11.39
C PHE A 93 15.48 3.36 -12.15
N THR A 94 15.28 2.16 -11.60
CA THR A 94 14.17 1.28 -11.97
C THR A 94 13.21 1.15 -10.79
N PHE A 95 11.96 1.57 -10.97
CA PHE A 95 10.91 1.40 -9.99
C PHE A 95 10.17 0.08 -10.23
N PHE A 96 10.27 -0.85 -9.29
CA PHE A 96 9.43 -2.03 -9.27
C PHE A 96 8.21 -1.82 -8.36
N GLY A 97 7.02 -2.14 -8.85
CA GLY A 97 5.83 -1.92 -8.03
C GLY A 97 4.52 -2.44 -8.62
N SER A 98 3.43 -1.99 -8.00
CA SER A 98 2.07 -2.30 -8.45
C SER A 98 1.68 -1.50 -9.68
N LYS A 99 0.88 -2.10 -10.55
CA LYS A 99 0.20 -1.39 -11.64
C LYS A 99 -0.73 -0.28 -11.10
N LYS A 100 -1.31 -0.48 -9.92
CA LYS A 100 -2.20 0.48 -9.23
C LYS A 100 -1.47 1.30 -8.14
N ARG A 101 -0.21 1.67 -8.36
CA ARG A 101 0.52 2.52 -7.41
C ARG A 101 0.08 3.98 -7.48
N ARG A 102 0.40 4.73 -6.44
CA ARG A 102 0.24 6.18 -6.44
C ARG A 102 1.28 6.84 -7.36
N PRO A 103 0.89 7.86 -8.15
CA PRO A 103 1.77 8.47 -9.14
C PRO A 103 2.75 9.51 -8.56
N GLU A 104 2.59 9.94 -7.29
CA GLU A 104 3.27 11.12 -6.73
C GLU A 104 4.78 11.01 -6.83
N LEU A 105 5.36 9.86 -6.43
CA LEU A 105 6.81 9.62 -6.50
C LEU A 105 7.32 9.69 -7.94
N SER A 106 6.73 8.89 -8.82
CA SER A 106 7.15 8.84 -10.22
C SER A 106 6.95 10.19 -10.93
N SER A 107 5.86 10.90 -10.63
CA SER A 107 5.59 12.23 -11.18
C SER A 107 6.60 13.26 -10.71
N ALA A 108 7.01 13.22 -9.43
CA ALA A 108 8.02 14.12 -8.88
C ALA A 108 9.39 13.90 -9.53
N LEU A 109 9.82 12.63 -9.65
CA LEU A 109 11.10 12.27 -10.27
C LEU A 109 11.14 12.69 -11.76
N LYS A 110 10.07 12.41 -12.51
CA LYS A 110 9.95 12.81 -13.92
C LYS A 110 9.99 14.33 -14.10
N LYS A 111 9.30 15.10 -13.24
CA LYS A 111 9.33 16.56 -13.27
C LYS A 111 10.74 17.13 -12.99
N ALA A 112 11.52 16.45 -12.19
CA ALA A 112 12.90 16.81 -11.88
C ALA A 112 13.92 16.25 -12.90
N ASN A 113 13.46 15.67 -14.01
CA ASN A 113 14.29 15.05 -15.05
C ASN A 113 15.18 13.90 -14.56
N VAL A 114 14.82 13.24 -13.44
CA VAL A 114 15.50 12.03 -12.97
C VAL A 114 15.14 10.86 -13.89
N SER A 115 16.15 10.13 -14.36
CA SER A 115 15.97 8.96 -15.23
C SER A 115 15.26 7.85 -14.48
N LEU A 116 14.02 7.49 -14.91
CA LEU A 116 13.17 6.51 -14.25
C LEU A 116 12.51 5.56 -15.24
N ALA A 117 12.88 4.28 -15.16
CA ALA A 117 12.12 3.19 -15.76
C ALA A 117 11.13 2.63 -14.74
N GLU A 118 9.97 2.18 -15.20
CA GLU A 118 8.91 1.64 -14.33
C GLU A 118 8.52 0.24 -14.80
N VAL A 119 8.64 -0.73 -13.90
CA VAL A 119 8.31 -2.14 -14.14
C VAL A 119 7.21 -2.57 -13.17
N PHE A 120 6.06 -2.95 -13.71
CA PHE A 120 4.96 -3.45 -12.89
C PHE A 120 5.10 -4.95 -12.70
N VAL A 121 5.25 -5.37 -11.44
CA VAL A 121 5.49 -6.76 -11.07
C VAL A 121 4.26 -7.43 -10.44
N TYR A 122 3.24 -6.66 -10.05
CA TYR A 122 1.96 -7.17 -9.59
C TYR A 122 0.80 -6.21 -9.84
N ASP A 123 -0.40 -6.73 -9.76
CA ASP A 123 -1.63 -5.93 -9.71
C ASP A 123 -2.45 -6.29 -8.46
N THR A 124 -3.30 -5.39 -8.03
CA THR A 124 -4.26 -5.60 -6.95
C THR A 124 -5.64 -5.79 -7.55
N ILE A 125 -6.20 -6.97 -7.35
CA ILE A 125 -7.52 -7.36 -7.82
C ILE A 125 -8.51 -7.19 -6.68
N LYS A 126 -9.64 -6.55 -6.95
CA LYS A 126 -10.77 -6.50 -6.02
C LYS A 126 -11.45 -7.87 -5.96
N ILE A 127 -11.85 -8.26 -4.77
CA ILE A 127 -12.65 -9.46 -4.51
C ILE A 127 -13.95 -9.00 -3.81
N PRO A 128 -14.91 -8.46 -4.58
CA PRO A 128 -16.15 -7.98 -3.99
C PRO A 128 -16.92 -9.12 -3.33
N LYS A 129 -17.55 -8.81 -2.20
CA LYS A 129 -18.43 -9.74 -1.50
C LYS A 129 -19.64 -8.99 -1.00
N THR A 130 -20.83 -9.47 -1.33
CA THR A 130 -22.08 -8.97 -0.78
C THR A 130 -22.39 -9.69 0.53
N PHE A 131 -22.74 -8.94 1.57
CA PHE A 131 -23.13 -9.48 2.85
C PHE A 131 -24.64 -9.35 3.03
N GLN A 132 -25.29 -10.43 3.48
CA GLN A 132 -26.75 -10.50 3.74
C GLN A 132 -27.12 -10.00 5.14
N ARG A 133 -26.22 -9.23 5.77
CA ARG A 133 -26.42 -8.71 7.13
C ARG A 133 -25.84 -7.31 7.25
N ASP A 134 -26.39 -6.53 8.18
CA ASP A 134 -25.85 -5.24 8.54
C ASP A 134 -24.65 -5.38 9.48
N PHE A 135 -23.78 -4.38 9.42
CA PHE A 135 -22.64 -4.21 10.30
C PHE A 135 -22.76 -2.86 11.02
N ASP A 136 -22.39 -2.80 12.30
CA ASP A 136 -22.26 -1.54 13.03
C ASP A 136 -21.04 -0.75 12.57
N ALA A 137 -19.99 -1.47 12.14
CA ALA A 137 -18.75 -0.87 11.67
C ALA A 137 -18.05 -1.73 10.61
N VAL A 138 -17.35 -1.07 9.69
CA VAL A 138 -16.46 -1.68 8.69
C VAL A 138 -15.06 -1.10 8.84
N LEU A 139 -14.07 -1.95 9.03
CA LEU A 139 -12.67 -1.58 9.20
C LEU A 139 -11.95 -1.65 7.85
N CYS A 140 -11.45 -0.52 7.38
CA CYS A 140 -10.84 -0.38 6.06
C CYS A 140 -9.35 -0.07 6.15
N PHE A 141 -8.52 -0.91 5.55
CA PHE A 141 -7.06 -0.85 5.63
C PHE A 141 -6.39 -0.35 4.33
N SER A 142 -7.17 -0.18 3.26
CA SER A 142 -6.66 0.36 1.98
C SER A 142 -7.77 0.96 1.12
N PRO A 143 -7.47 1.92 0.22
CA PRO A 143 -8.44 2.44 -0.75
C PRO A 143 -9.05 1.34 -1.64
N SER A 144 -8.24 0.41 -2.13
CA SER A 144 -8.74 -0.70 -2.96
C SER A 144 -9.67 -1.63 -2.20
N GLY A 145 -9.44 -1.81 -0.88
CA GLY A 145 -10.34 -2.57 -0.01
C GLY A 145 -11.68 -1.87 0.18
N VAL A 146 -11.68 -0.54 0.30
CA VAL A 146 -12.90 0.28 0.32
C VAL A 146 -13.70 0.07 -0.96
N ASP A 147 -13.08 0.25 -2.12
CA ASP A 147 -13.75 0.07 -3.41
C ASP A 147 -14.35 -1.32 -3.57
N SER A 148 -13.60 -2.33 -3.15
CA SER A 148 -14.05 -3.72 -3.22
C SER A 148 -15.25 -3.98 -2.31
N PHE A 149 -15.24 -3.45 -1.09
CA PHE A 149 -16.36 -3.59 -0.16
C PHE A 149 -17.62 -2.92 -0.70
N PHE A 150 -17.52 -1.66 -1.14
CA PHE A 150 -18.67 -0.89 -1.62
C PHE A 150 -19.19 -1.35 -2.98
N GLU A 151 -18.44 -2.13 -3.74
CA GLU A 151 -18.93 -2.76 -4.98
C GLU A 151 -20.09 -3.72 -4.71
N GLY A 152 -20.11 -4.38 -3.55
CA GLY A 152 -21.18 -5.30 -3.16
C GLY A 152 -22.09 -4.80 -2.02
N ASN A 153 -21.80 -3.65 -1.37
CA ASN A 153 -22.46 -3.21 -0.14
C ASN A 153 -22.71 -1.70 -0.11
N ARG A 154 -23.30 -1.14 -1.18
CA ARG A 154 -23.48 0.32 -1.33
C ARG A 154 -24.42 0.94 -0.31
N ASP A 155 -25.43 0.18 0.13
CA ASP A 155 -26.48 0.67 1.02
C ASP A 155 -26.14 0.49 2.51
N THR A 156 -24.89 0.19 2.83
CA THR A 156 -24.47 0.00 4.23
C THR A 156 -24.60 1.29 5.04
N ARG A 157 -25.15 1.17 6.26
CA ARG A 157 -25.21 2.26 7.26
C ARG A 157 -24.09 2.17 8.28
N ALA A 158 -23.16 1.26 8.11
CA ALA A 158 -22.04 1.04 9.02
C ALA A 158 -21.15 2.27 9.15
N LYS A 159 -20.57 2.46 10.34
CA LYS A 159 -19.46 3.39 10.52
C LYS A 159 -18.21 2.85 9.80
N ILE A 160 -17.61 3.64 8.92
CA ILE A 160 -16.43 3.22 8.16
C ILE A 160 -15.17 3.72 8.87
N ILE A 161 -14.39 2.81 9.44
CA ILE A 161 -13.17 3.16 10.19
C ILE A 161 -11.94 2.85 9.35
N CYS A 162 -11.23 3.88 8.97
CA CYS A 162 -10.09 3.82 8.05
C CYS A 162 -8.76 3.91 8.78
N ILE A 163 -7.78 3.14 8.33
CA ILE A 163 -6.42 3.10 8.88
C ILE A 163 -5.67 4.42 8.71
N GLY A 164 -6.03 5.24 7.71
CA GLY A 164 -5.36 6.50 7.43
C GLY A 164 -6.16 7.40 6.50
N SER A 165 -5.68 8.63 6.30
CA SER A 165 -6.36 9.69 5.54
C SER A 165 -6.68 9.30 4.10
N THR A 166 -5.78 8.62 3.41
CA THR A 166 -5.98 8.20 2.01
C THR A 166 -7.11 7.17 1.87
N THR A 167 -7.18 6.22 2.82
CA THR A 167 -8.28 5.24 2.85
C THR A 167 -9.60 5.95 3.16
N ALA A 168 -9.58 6.95 4.04
CA ALA A 168 -10.75 7.74 4.37
C ALA A 168 -11.22 8.62 3.21
N GLN A 169 -10.30 9.22 2.44
CA GLN A 169 -10.66 9.98 1.24
C GLN A 169 -11.42 9.09 0.24
N GLN A 170 -10.95 7.85 0.06
CA GLN A 170 -11.65 6.89 -0.80
C GLN A 170 -13.01 6.50 -0.22
N ALA A 171 -13.12 6.26 1.09
CA ALA A 171 -14.38 5.89 1.74
C ALA A 171 -15.44 7.00 1.67
N LYS A 172 -15.04 8.25 1.71
CA LYS A 172 -15.93 9.42 1.58
C LYS A 172 -16.63 9.52 0.22
N LEU A 173 -16.17 8.80 -0.79
CA LEU A 173 -16.88 8.69 -2.07
C LEU A 173 -18.16 7.84 -1.96
N TYR A 174 -18.30 7.06 -0.89
CA TYR A 174 -19.38 6.08 -0.71
C TYR A 174 -20.20 6.30 0.56
N SER A 175 -19.64 6.94 1.59
CA SER A 175 -20.29 7.09 2.90
C SER A 175 -19.90 8.42 3.56
N GLU A 176 -20.87 9.02 4.27
CA GLU A 176 -20.62 10.19 5.10
C GLU A 176 -20.10 9.82 6.49
N SER A 177 -20.36 8.60 6.95
CA SER A 177 -19.98 8.10 8.29
C SER A 177 -18.55 7.52 8.29
N VAL A 178 -17.55 8.36 7.99
CA VAL A 178 -16.14 7.96 7.83
C VAL A 178 -15.28 8.50 8.96
N PHE A 179 -14.51 7.62 9.60
CA PHE A 179 -13.63 7.93 10.72
C PHE A 179 -12.21 7.46 10.42
N VAL A 180 -11.20 8.19 10.92
CA VAL A 180 -9.78 7.84 10.76
C VAL A 180 -9.22 7.41 12.11
N SER A 181 -8.40 6.35 12.11
CA SER A 181 -7.64 5.94 13.30
C SER A 181 -6.56 6.97 13.65
N THR A 182 -6.12 7.00 14.90
CA THR A 182 -5.10 7.95 15.37
C THR A 182 -3.68 7.60 14.91
N LYS A 183 -3.43 6.32 14.63
CA LYS A 183 -2.15 5.81 14.10
C LYS A 183 -2.44 4.85 12.95
N THR A 184 -1.48 4.71 12.04
CA THR A 184 -1.57 3.81 10.87
C THR A 184 -1.25 2.36 11.27
N SER A 185 -2.02 1.80 12.20
CA SER A 185 -1.89 0.41 12.65
C SER A 185 -3.25 -0.25 12.84
N VAL A 186 -3.30 -1.57 12.75
CA VAL A 186 -4.51 -2.38 12.92
C VAL A 186 -5.11 -2.17 14.31
N GLU A 187 -4.26 -2.17 15.34
CA GLU A 187 -4.64 -1.98 16.74
C GLU A 187 -5.34 -0.62 16.94
N SER A 188 -4.82 0.43 16.30
CA SER A 188 -5.41 1.77 16.37
C SER A 188 -6.80 1.83 15.72
N VAL A 189 -7.00 1.10 14.62
CA VAL A 189 -8.31 0.98 13.97
C VAL A 189 -9.30 0.26 14.91
N ILE A 190 -8.89 -0.85 15.52
CA ILE A 190 -9.70 -1.61 16.48
C ILE A 190 -10.07 -0.75 17.68
N VAL A 191 -9.10 -0.06 18.30
CA VAL A 191 -9.35 0.84 19.43
C VAL A 191 -10.34 1.95 19.06
N LYS A 192 -10.19 2.56 17.87
CA LYS A 192 -11.12 3.58 17.39
C LYS A 192 -12.53 3.02 17.21
N THR A 193 -12.65 1.81 16.65
CA THR A 193 -13.93 1.12 16.45
C THR A 193 -14.65 0.89 17.78
N VAL A 194 -13.95 0.31 18.76
CA VAL A 194 -14.52 0.06 20.09
C VAL A 194 -15.04 1.35 20.76
N LYS A 195 -14.29 2.47 20.60
CA LYS A 195 -14.71 3.77 21.15
C LYS A 195 -15.94 4.35 20.45
N LEU A 196 -16.18 4.02 19.20
CA LEU A 196 -17.31 4.53 18.42
C LEU A 196 -18.57 3.67 18.58
N LEU A 197 -18.44 2.42 19.02
CA LEU A 197 -19.55 1.49 19.22
C LEU A 197 -20.04 1.44 20.68
N LYS A 198 -19.31 2.04 21.60
CA LYS A 198 -19.75 2.27 23.00
C LYS A 198 -20.61 3.51 23.09
#